data_ba1db9e46b6504a934e818e795efac65
#
_entry.id   ba1db9e46b6504a934e818e795efac65
#
_cell.length_a   1.000
_cell.length_b   1.000
_cell.length_c   1.000
_cell.angle_alpha   90.00
_cell.angle_beta   90.00
_cell.angle_gamma   90.00
#
_symmetry.space_group_name_H-M   'P 1'
#
loop_
_entity.id
_entity.type
_entity.pdbx_description
1 polymer ?
#
loop_
_entity_poly.entity_id
_entity_poly.type
_entity_poly.pdbx_seq_one_letter_code
_entity_poly.pdbx_strand_id
1 'polypeptide(L)'
;MAEMVTERTRSRAVRPAGTLAGGLPCGRRVPKGRERWYLLKVREGSEAATCSKLLRALPRDLLMDCFPLVKERWFKRAGVWELQRVTAYRGYAFAVSADPAELSKALSKLSVQAELAGADGRSWMPLAPDAQEWFERCMDEGHVLRSSTAVIVDGVLHVQEGPLVGQEPLIRKVDRHRRRCEVSLGWDGVFTEQMPLDVPFKS
;
A
#
# COMPACT_ATOMS: atom_id res chain seq x y z
N MET A 1 -17.25 -25.39 -41.99
CA MET A 1 -16.08 -25.59 -41.11
C MET A 1 -15.71 -24.25 -40.52
N ALA A 2 -16.14 -23.99 -39.30
CA ALA A 2 -15.82 -22.77 -38.58
C ALA A 2 -15.08 -23.19 -37.31
N GLU A 3 -13.80 -22.87 -37.25
CA GLU A 3 -12.96 -23.10 -36.07
C GLU A 3 -13.35 -22.11 -34.97
N MET A 4 -13.81 -22.66 -33.86
CA MET A 4 -14.01 -21.95 -32.60
C MET A 4 -12.63 -21.73 -31.93
N VAL A 5 -12.14 -20.52 -31.97
CA VAL A 5 -10.99 -20.11 -31.18
C VAL A 5 -11.47 -19.90 -29.75
N THR A 6 -11.16 -20.81 -28.86
CA THR A 6 -11.37 -20.69 -27.42
C THR A 6 -10.29 -19.77 -26.84
N GLU A 7 -10.67 -18.53 -26.58
CA GLU A 7 -9.86 -17.55 -25.89
C GLU A 7 -9.81 -17.90 -24.38
N ARG A 8 -8.73 -18.57 -23.99
CA ARG A 8 -8.42 -18.82 -22.57
C ARG A 8 -8.04 -17.50 -21.93
N THR A 9 -8.97 -16.91 -21.21
CA THR A 9 -8.70 -15.79 -20.30
C THR A 9 -7.74 -16.26 -19.21
N ARG A 10 -6.46 -16.06 -19.42
CA ARG A 10 -5.46 -16.25 -18.38
C ARG A 10 -5.72 -15.20 -17.29
N SER A 11 -6.24 -15.66 -16.17
CA SER A 11 -6.25 -14.93 -14.92
C SER A 11 -4.82 -14.51 -14.60
N ARG A 12 -4.51 -13.26 -14.91
CA ARG A 12 -3.22 -12.64 -14.59
C ARG A 12 -3.21 -12.46 -13.10
N ALA A 13 -2.49 -13.32 -12.38
CA ALA A 13 -2.18 -13.12 -10.97
C ALA A 13 -1.68 -11.68 -10.83
N VAL A 14 -2.41 -10.87 -10.07
CA VAL A 14 -2.00 -9.53 -9.72
C VAL A 14 -0.75 -9.71 -8.86
N ARG A 15 0.41 -9.57 -9.47
CA ARG A 15 1.64 -9.33 -8.72
C ARG A 15 1.36 -8.11 -7.84
N PRO A 16 1.78 -8.11 -6.56
CA PRO A 16 1.71 -6.91 -5.76
C PRO A 16 2.34 -5.79 -6.58
N ALA A 17 1.62 -4.72 -6.75
CA ALA A 17 1.96 -3.63 -7.64
C ALA A 17 3.39 -3.19 -7.37
N GLY A 18 4.23 -3.35 -8.36
CA GLY A 18 5.61 -2.93 -8.34
C GLY A 18 6.46 -3.71 -7.34
N THR A 19 7.32 -4.51 -7.87
CA THR A 19 8.61 -4.70 -7.24
C THR A 19 9.06 -3.32 -6.79
N LEU A 20 9.11 -3.06 -5.48
CA LEU A 20 9.72 -1.85 -4.91
C LEU A 20 11.25 -1.81 -5.19
N ALA A 21 11.67 -2.55 -6.17
CA ALA A 21 13.01 -2.66 -6.73
C ALA A 21 13.20 -1.72 -7.93
N GLY A 22 12.66 -0.51 -7.85
CA GLY A 22 13.18 0.60 -8.61
C GLY A 22 14.52 0.96 -7.97
N GLY A 23 15.64 0.54 -8.58
CA GLY A 23 16.96 0.85 -8.11
C GLY A 23 17.13 2.35 -7.90
N LEU A 24 17.04 2.77 -6.64
CA LEU A 24 17.58 4.06 -6.24
C LEU A 24 19.05 4.08 -6.67
N PRO A 25 19.54 5.17 -7.27
CA PRO A 25 20.97 5.31 -7.53
C PRO A 25 21.68 5.05 -6.20
N CYS A 26 22.50 4.00 -6.20
CA CYS A 26 23.36 3.61 -5.09
C CYS A 26 24.13 4.86 -4.64
N GLY A 27 23.83 5.38 -3.44
CA GLY A 27 24.62 6.48 -2.92
C GLY A 27 24.01 7.40 -1.88
N ARG A 28 22.72 7.43 -1.67
CA ARG A 28 22.19 8.18 -0.51
C ARG A 28 22.26 7.32 0.74
N ARG A 29 23.30 7.54 1.54
CA ARG A 29 23.34 7.04 2.92
C ARG A 29 22.10 7.55 3.64
N VAL A 30 21.20 6.64 4.01
CA VAL A 30 20.07 6.95 4.90
C VAL A 30 20.68 7.49 6.21
N PRO A 31 20.32 8.70 6.66
CA PRO A 31 20.80 9.22 7.93
C PRO A 31 20.47 8.24 9.05
N LYS A 32 21.47 7.83 9.85
CA LYS A 32 21.24 7.06 11.08
C LYS A 32 20.25 7.82 11.97
N GLY A 33 19.19 7.15 12.42
CA GLY A 33 18.24 7.71 13.37
C GLY A 33 16.93 8.22 12.76
N ARG A 34 16.67 8.00 11.48
CA ARG A 34 15.36 8.29 10.89
C ARG A 34 14.56 7.01 10.79
N GLU A 35 13.40 6.99 11.44
CA GLU A 35 12.41 5.90 11.35
C GLU A 35 12.02 5.66 9.92
N ARG A 36 12.12 4.42 9.46
CA ARG A 36 11.80 4.03 8.09
C ARG A 36 10.84 2.85 8.10
N TRP A 37 9.99 2.83 7.10
CA TRP A 37 9.06 1.73 6.89
C TRP A 37 9.70 0.66 6.03
N TYR A 38 9.60 -0.56 6.50
CA TYR A 38 10.04 -1.76 5.80
C TYR A 38 8.85 -2.67 5.54
N LEU A 39 8.85 -3.34 4.42
CA LEU A 39 7.83 -4.33 4.11
C LEU A 39 8.14 -5.62 4.86
N LEU A 40 7.17 -6.10 5.62
CA LEU A 40 7.22 -7.34 6.39
C LEU A 40 6.33 -8.38 5.71
N LYS A 41 6.92 -9.50 5.29
CA LYS A 41 6.17 -10.65 4.79
C LYS A 41 5.64 -11.45 5.96
N VAL A 42 4.34 -11.72 5.97
CA VAL A 42 3.63 -12.45 7.02
C VAL A 42 2.68 -13.45 6.40
N ARG A 43 2.08 -14.31 7.23
CA ARG A 43 1.05 -15.24 6.75
C ARG A 43 -0.21 -14.46 6.34
N GLU A 44 -0.71 -14.73 5.14
CA GLU A 44 -1.97 -14.15 4.63
C GLU A 44 -3.14 -14.47 5.57
N GLY A 45 -3.95 -13.45 5.85
CA GLY A 45 -5.10 -13.52 6.76
C GLY A 45 -4.75 -13.45 8.25
N SER A 46 -3.47 -13.33 8.60
CA SER A 46 -3.02 -13.16 9.99
C SER A 46 -2.19 -11.89 10.21
N GLU A 47 -2.25 -10.95 9.27
CA GLU A 47 -1.40 -9.75 9.26
C GLU A 47 -1.55 -8.96 10.57
N ALA A 48 -2.76 -8.57 10.94
CA ALA A 48 -3.02 -7.79 12.16
C ALA A 48 -2.63 -8.55 13.45
N ALA A 49 -2.93 -9.86 13.50
CA ALA A 49 -2.58 -10.69 14.65
C ALA A 49 -1.05 -10.84 14.77
N THR A 50 -0.35 -10.98 13.65
CA THR A 50 1.12 -11.04 13.61
C THR A 50 1.72 -9.72 14.08
N CYS A 51 1.27 -8.58 13.56
CA CYS A 51 1.73 -7.25 14.00
C CYS A 51 1.53 -7.08 15.52
N SER A 52 0.35 -7.41 16.05
CA SER A 52 0.08 -7.32 17.48
C SER A 52 1.00 -8.20 18.33
N LYS A 53 1.36 -9.40 17.85
CA LYS A 53 2.32 -10.27 18.53
C LYS A 53 3.73 -9.68 18.51
N LEU A 54 4.17 -9.15 17.39
CA LEU A 54 5.49 -8.54 17.24
C LEU A 54 5.66 -7.32 18.13
N LEU A 55 4.65 -6.42 18.17
CA LEU A 55 4.66 -5.24 19.03
C LEU A 55 4.70 -5.55 20.53
N ARG A 56 4.24 -6.74 20.93
CA ARG A 56 4.34 -7.22 22.33
C ARG A 56 5.67 -7.92 22.61
N ALA A 57 6.26 -8.57 21.61
CA ALA A 57 7.44 -9.42 21.78
C ALA A 57 8.75 -8.64 21.61
N LEU A 58 8.76 -7.57 20.87
CA LEU A 58 9.94 -6.79 20.55
C LEU A 58 9.99 -5.46 21.30
N PRO A 59 11.18 -4.96 21.67
CA PRO A 59 11.36 -3.66 22.26
C PRO A 59 10.93 -2.54 21.31
N ARG A 60 10.38 -1.44 21.85
CA ARG A 60 9.88 -0.31 21.06
C ARG A 60 10.97 0.49 20.35
N ASP A 61 12.19 0.46 20.82
CA ASP A 61 13.34 1.06 20.14
C ASP A 61 13.77 0.28 18.90
N LEU A 62 13.45 -1.02 18.84
CA LEU A 62 13.72 -1.87 17.69
C LEU A 62 12.55 -1.92 16.70
N LEU A 63 11.33 -2.05 17.20
CA LEU A 63 10.09 -2.05 16.40
C LEU A 63 9.14 -0.99 16.96
N MET A 64 9.17 0.19 16.38
CA MET A 64 8.39 1.34 16.84
C MET A 64 6.92 1.20 16.55
N ASP A 65 6.59 0.66 15.36
CA ASP A 65 5.23 0.32 14.94
C ASP A 65 5.23 -0.85 13.97
N CYS A 66 4.11 -1.55 13.91
CA CYS A 66 3.90 -2.65 12.97
C CYS A 66 2.41 -2.77 12.66
N PHE A 67 2.03 -2.61 11.40
CA PHE A 67 0.63 -2.59 11.00
C PHE A 67 0.42 -3.14 9.58
N PRO A 68 -0.71 -3.82 9.32
CA PRO A 68 -1.18 -4.07 7.97
C PRO A 68 -1.80 -2.79 7.43
N LEU A 69 -1.51 -2.44 6.19
CA LEU A 69 -2.22 -1.35 5.53
C LEU A 69 -3.64 -1.79 5.21
N VAL A 70 -4.60 -1.04 5.71
CA VAL A 70 -6.03 -1.23 5.43
C VAL A 70 -6.48 -0.14 4.48
N LYS A 71 -7.36 -0.46 3.55
CA LYS A 71 -8.02 0.55 2.71
C LYS A 71 -9.50 0.31 2.59
N GLU A 72 -10.23 1.37 2.45
CA GLU A 72 -11.63 1.31 2.07
C GLU A 72 -11.73 0.94 0.59
N ARG A 73 -12.75 0.17 0.24
CA ARG A 73 -13.02 -0.25 -1.12
C ARG A 73 -14.50 -0.35 -1.36
N TRP A 74 -14.96 0.17 -2.48
CA TRP A 74 -16.32 0.07 -2.93
C TRP A 74 -16.61 -1.29 -3.54
N PHE A 75 -17.67 -1.94 -3.08
CA PHE A 75 -18.20 -3.20 -3.61
C PHE A 75 -19.65 -3.00 -4.03
N LYS A 76 -20.02 -3.55 -5.18
CA LYS A 76 -21.40 -3.54 -5.63
C LYS A 76 -22.03 -4.91 -5.33
N ARG A 77 -23.04 -4.92 -4.47
CA ARG A 77 -23.82 -6.12 -4.12
C ARG A 77 -25.30 -5.86 -4.40
N ALA A 78 -25.94 -6.74 -5.13
CA ALA A 78 -27.37 -6.63 -5.50
C ALA A 78 -27.74 -5.21 -6.01
N GLY A 79 -26.86 -4.57 -6.78
CA GLY A 79 -27.10 -3.23 -7.33
C GLY A 79 -26.72 -2.06 -6.41
N VAL A 80 -26.49 -2.31 -5.12
CA VAL A 80 -26.13 -1.29 -4.11
C VAL A 80 -24.60 -1.24 -3.93
N TRP A 81 -24.07 -0.04 -3.78
CA TRP A 81 -22.67 0.19 -3.48
C TRP A 81 -22.45 0.25 -1.97
N GLU A 82 -21.51 -0.56 -1.50
CA GLU A 82 -21.10 -0.64 -0.10
C GLU A 82 -19.61 -0.35 0.03
N LEU A 83 -19.24 0.48 1.01
CA LEU A 83 -17.86 0.75 1.35
C LEU A 83 -17.39 -0.24 2.43
N GLN A 84 -16.36 -1.00 2.14
CA GLN A 84 -15.82 -2.01 3.05
C GLN A 84 -14.32 -1.80 3.26
N ARG A 85 -13.83 -2.14 4.46
CA ARG A 85 -12.40 -2.14 4.78
C ARG A 85 -11.77 -3.47 4.39
N VAL A 86 -10.66 -3.40 3.67
CA VAL A 86 -9.91 -4.58 3.23
C VAL A 86 -8.42 -4.37 3.45
N THR A 87 -7.69 -5.44 3.72
CA THR A 87 -6.22 -5.41 3.74
C THR A 87 -5.73 -5.06 2.33
N ALA A 88 -4.92 -3.99 2.23
CA ALA A 88 -4.42 -3.51 0.95
C ALA A 88 -3.44 -4.50 0.32
N TYR A 89 -2.53 -5.05 1.13
CA TYR A 89 -1.49 -5.97 0.71
C TYR A 89 -1.57 -7.25 1.53
N ARG A 90 -2.26 -8.26 1.00
CA ARG A 90 -2.40 -9.56 1.67
C ARG A 90 -1.06 -10.25 1.80
N GLY A 91 -0.79 -10.81 2.97
CA GLY A 91 0.48 -11.44 3.30
C GLY A 91 1.62 -10.46 3.59
N TYR A 92 1.32 -9.16 3.72
CA TYR A 92 2.30 -8.13 4.03
C TYR A 92 1.79 -7.16 5.10
N ALA A 93 2.74 -6.62 5.85
CA ALA A 93 2.56 -5.54 6.81
C ALA A 93 3.71 -4.54 6.68
N PHE A 94 3.60 -3.38 7.30
CA PHE A 94 4.69 -2.44 7.45
C PHE A 94 5.30 -2.60 8.84
N ALA A 95 6.62 -2.56 8.91
CA ALA A 95 7.39 -2.49 10.15
C ALA A 95 8.18 -1.17 10.16
N VAL A 96 8.04 -0.40 11.24
CA VAL A 96 8.75 0.85 11.43
C VAL A 96 9.95 0.61 12.34
N SER A 97 11.15 0.83 11.80
CA SER A 97 12.40 0.58 12.51
C SER A 97 13.51 1.52 12.03
N ALA A 98 14.46 1.81 12.93
CA ALA A 98 15.70 2.50 12.61
C ALA A 98 16.83 1.51 12.24
N ASP A 99 16.73 0.26 12.68
CA ASP A 99 17.75 -0.79 12.45
C ASP A 99 17.11 -2.06 11.89
N PRO A 100 17.02 -2.20 10.57
CA PRO A 100 16.42 -3.37 9.93
C PRO A 100 17.28 -4.64 10.12
N ALA A 101 18.59 -4.49 10.35
CA ALA A 101 19.47 -5.64 10.53
C ALA A 101 19.22 -6.32 11.89
N GLU A 102 19.15 -5.53 12.96
CA GLU A 102 18.81 -6.03 14.27
C GLU A 102 17.35 -6.51 14.34
N LEU A 103 16.44 -5.82 13.68
CA LEU A 103 15.05 -6.27 13.57
C LEU A 103 14.95 -7.63 12.90
N SER A 104 15.66 -7.85 11.79
CA SER A 104 15.67 -9.15 11.10
C SER A 104 16.22 -10.28 11.99
N LYS A 105 17.29 -10.02 12.72
CA LYS A 105 17.85 -10.98 13.69
C LYS A 105 16.88 -11.28 14.84
N ALA A 106 16.16 -10.27 15.31
CA ALA A 106 15.18 -10.46 16.37
C ALA A 106 13.96 -11.28 15.87
N LEU A 107 13.47 -10.99 14.65
CA LEU A 107 12.39 -11.74 14.01
C LEU A 107 12.75 -13.22 13.86
N SER A 108 13.98 -13.55 13.44
CA SER A 108 14.41 -14.94 13.25
C SER A 108 14.44 -15.77 14.53
N LYS A 109 14.48 -15.13 15.70
CA LYS A 109 14.44 -15.79 17.00
C LYS A 109 13.03 -16.06 17.53
N LEU A 110 12.02 -15.47 16.88
CA LEU A 110 10.63 -15.63 17.29
C LEU A 110 9.97 -16.80 16.54
N SER A 111 9.06 -17.49 17.23
CA SER A 111 8.21 -18.52 16.61
C SER A 111 7.06 -17.94 15.79
N VAL A 112 7.24 -16.75 15.21
CA VAL A 112 6.26 -16.03 14.40
C VAL A 112 6.73 -16.03 12.96
N GLN A 113 5.86 -16.42 12.03
CA GLN A 113 6.18 -16.36 10.60
C GLN A 113 6.14 -14.89 10.13
N ALA A 114 7.25 -14.21 10.29
CA ALA A 114 7.42 -12.82 9.86
C ALA A 114 8.86 -12.60 9.40
N GLU A 115 9.02 -12.03 8.22
CA GLU A 115 10.31 -11.81 7.58
C GLU A 115 10.32 -10.45 6.88
N LEU A 116 11.40 -9.67 7.06
CA LEU A 116 11.58 -8.45 6.30
C LEU A 116 11.77 -8.78 4.82
N ALA A 117 10.96 -8.18 3.95
CA ALA A 117 11.09 -8.35 2.53
C ALA A 117 12.37 -7.66 2.02
N GLY A 118 13.18 -8.38 1.26
CA GLY A 118 14.41 -7.91 0.66
C GLY A 118 14.74 -8.68 -0.61
N ALA A 119 15.62 -8.14 -1.42
CA ALA A 119 15.98 -8.77 -2.70
C ALA A 119 16.82 -10.05 -2.52
N ASP A 120 17.60 -10.14 -1.44
CA ASP A 120 18.61 -11.18 -1.20
C ASP A 120 18.78 -11.58 0.27
N GLY A 121 17.84 -11.18 1.14
CA GLY A 121 17.90 -11.48 2.58
C GLY A 121 19.00 -10.76 3.36
N ARG A 122 19.75 -9.87 2.71
CA ARG A 122 20.86 -9.12 3.34
C ARG A 122 20.74 -7.61 3.18
N SER A 123 19.98 -7.15 2.20
CA SER A 123 19.71 -5.72 1.97
C SER A 123 18.21 -5.48 2.03
N TRP A 124 17.76 -4.92 3.14
CA TRP A 124 16.38 -4.49 3.28
C TRP A 124 16.23 -3.08 2.74
N MET A 125 15.36 -2.90 1.75
CA MET A 125 15.04 -1.58 1.22
C MET A 125 13.88 -0.98 2.01
N PRO A 126 14.06 0.21 2.61
CA PRO A 126 12.95 0.94 3.18
C PRO A 126 12.02 1.42 2.07
N LEU A 127 10.77 1.67 2.41
CA LEU A 127 9.85 2.38 1.53
C LEU A 127 10.48 3.71 1.08
N ALA A 128 10.29 4.08 -0.18
CA ALA A 128 10.78 5.37 -0.69
C ALA A 128 10.25 6.52 0.17
N PRO A 129 11.07 7.55 0.46
CA PRO A 129 10.69 8.61 1.39
C PRO A 129 9.41 9.33 1.01
N ASP A 130 9.24 9.63 -0.27
CA ASP A 130 8.05 10.27 -0.83
C ASP A 130 6.80 9.39 -0.72
N ALA A 131 6.96 8.07 -0.91
CA ALA A 131 5.87 7.12 -0.72
C ALA A 131 5.51 6.98 0.76
N GLN A 132 6.49 6.93 1.67
CA GLN A 132 6.24 6.89 3.11
C GLN A 132 5.50 8.14 3.56
N GLU A 133 5.97 9.34 3.19
CA GLU A 133 5.34 10.61 3.52
C GLU A 133 3.90 10.69 2.97
N TRP A 134 3.68 10.18 1.76
CA TRP A 134 2.37 10.14 1.17
C TRP A 134 1.41 9.22 1.95
N PHE A 135 1.85 8.02 2.33
CA PHE A 135 1.05 7.14 3.17
C PHE A 135 0.74 7.74 4.54
N GLU A 136 1.74 8.33 5.20
CA GLU A 136 1.57 9.02 6.48
C GLU A 136 0.51 10.14 6.41
N ARG A 137 0.45 10.85 5.29
CA ARG A 137 -0.54 11.91 5.05
C ARG A 137 -1.94 11.36 4.73
N CYS A 138 -2.01 10.24 4.02
CA CYS A 138 -3.28 9.69 3.50
C CYS A 138 -3.96 8.73 4.46
N MET A 139 -3.25 8.17 5.42
CA MET A 139 -3.80 7.25 6.41
C MET A 139 -4.40 8.01 7.60
N ASP A 140 -5.44 7.43 8.17
CA ASP A 140 -5.90 7.82 9.50
C ASP A 140 -5.06 7.16 10.61
N GLU A 141 -5.36 7.51 11.87
CA GLU A 141 -4.69 6.94 13.06
C GLU A 141 -4.81 5.41 13.18
N GLY A 142 -5.78 4.81 12.50
CA GLY A 142 -5.98 3.37 12.42
C GLY A 142 -5.27 2.71 11.23
N HIS A 143 -4.36 3.41 10.55
CA HIS A 143 -3.66 2.97 9.34
C HIS A 143 -4.60 2.60 8.19
N VAL A 144 -5.70 3.35 8.05
CA VAL A 144 -6.71 3.15 7.02
C VAL A 144 -6.63 4.24 5.95
N LEU A 145 -6.43 3.84 4.72
CA LEU A 145 -6.64 4.70 3.55
C LEU A 145 -8.14 4.81 3.27
N ARG A 146 -8.70 5.99 3.58
CA ARG A 146 -10.13 6.24 3.42
C ARG A 146 -10.50 6.58 1.99
N SER A 147 -11.80 6.44 1.68
CA SER A 147 -12.36 6.89 0.41
C SER A 147 -12.39 8.40 0.34
N SER A 148 -12.10 8.93 -0.86
CA SER A 148 -12.31 10.33 -1.19
C SER A 148 -13.57 10.50 -2.05
N THR A 149 -14.13 11.72 -2.01
CA THR A 149 -15.25 12.12 -2.87
C THR A 149 -14.80 13.25 -3.79
N ALA A 150 -15.16 13.17 -5.05
CA ALA A 150 -14.79 14.18 -6.05
C ALA A 150 -15.94 14.48 -7.00
N VAL A 151 -15.83 15.60 -7.70
CA VAL A 151 -16.69 15.99 -8.83
C VAL A 151 -15.84 16.24 -10.06
N ILE A 152 -16.42 16.08 -11.23
CA ILE A 152 -15.80 16.48 -12.49
C ILE A 152 -16.62 17.63 -13.06
N VAL A 153 -15.99 18.80 -13.19
CA VAL A 153 -16.56 20.02 -13.76
C VAL A 153 -15.72 20.42 -14.97
N ASP A 154 -16.33 20.61 -16.11
CA ASP A 154 -15.65 20.96 -17.37
C ASP A 154 -14.46 20.04 -17.71
N GLY A 155 -14.59 18.75 -17.38
CA GLY A 155 -13.54 17.75 -17.61
C GLY A 155 -12.41 17.74 -16.58
N VAL A 156 -12.42 18.64 -15.59
CA VAL A 156 -11.42 18.73 -14.53
C VAL A 156 -11.93 18.03 -13.27
N LEU A 157 -11.09 17.20 -12.67
CA LEU A 157 -11.38 16.52 -11.41
C LEU A 157 -11.09 17.46 -10.23
N HIS A 158 -12.06 17.59 -9.33
CA HIS A 158 -11.94 18.32 -8.08
C HIS A 158 -12.28 17.40 -6.92
N VAL A 159 -11.29 17.06 -6.08
CA VAL A 159 -11.52 16.27 -4.88
C VAL A 159 -12.08 17.19 -3.79
N GLN A 160 -13.24 16.84 -3.26
CA GLN A 160 -13.95 17.64 -2.27
C GLN A 160 -13.68 17.20 -0.85
N GLU A 161 -13.56 15.89 -0.64
CA GLU A 161 -13.38 15.30 0.68
C GLU A 161 -12.42 14.09 0.63
N GLY A 162 -11.79 13.82 1.77
CA GLY A 162 -10.94 12.65 1.97
C GLY A 162 -9.45 12.91 1.75
N PRO A 163 -8.63 11.85 1.82
CA PRO A 163 -7.18 11.99 1.83
C PRO A 163 -6.56 12.50 0.51
N LEU A 164 -7.32 12.49 -0.58
CA LEU A 164 -6.82 12.96 -1.88
C LEU A 164 -7.09 14.45 -2.16
N VAL A 165 -7.64 15.20 -1.21
CA VAL A 165 -7.83 16.65 -1.35
C VAL A 165 -6.47 17.33 -1.54
N GLY A 166 -6.37 18.14 -2.62
CA GLY A 166 -5.12 18.83 -2.99
C GLY A 166 -4.06 17.91 -3.60
N GLN A 167 -4.41 16.67 -3.90
CA GLN A 167 -3.52 15.70 -4.53
C GLN A 167 -3.94 15.31 -5.96
N GLU A 168 -4.84 16.08 -6.56
CA GLU A 168 -5.33 15.87 -7.92
C GLU A 168 -4.21 15.70 -8.96
N PRO A 169 -3.08 16.43 -8.88
CA PRO A 169 -1.98 16.27 -9.82
C PRO A 169 -1.32 14.89 -9.80
N LEU A 170 -1.47 14.14 -8.70
CA LEU A 170 -0.94 12.78 -8.57
C LEU A 170 -1.90 11.73 -9.16
N ILE A 171 -3.17 12.09 -9.40
CA ILE A 171 -4.18 11.18 -9.93
C ILE A 171 -3.99 11.04 -11.43
N ARG A 172 -3.63 9.84 -11.89
CA ARG A 172 -3.36 9.53 -13.30
C ARG A 172 -4.57 8.97 -14.03
N LYS A 173 -5.42 8.24 -13.31
CA LYS A 173 -6.58 7.59 -13.91
C LYS A 173 -7.73 7.54 -12.93
N VAL A 174 -8.94 7.83 -13.40
CA VAL A 174 -10.18 7.72 -12.63
C VAL A 174 -11.07 6.65 -13.27
N ASP A 175 -11.44 5.63 -12.49
CA ASP A 175 -12.39 4.59 -12.85
C ASP A 175 -13.68 4.80 -12.05
N ARG A 176 -14.58 5.62 -12.59
CA ARG A 176 -15.86 5.96 -11.96
C ARG A 176 -16.75 4.73 -11.76
N HIS A 177 -16.73 3.79 -12.71
CA HIS A 177 -17.56 2.59 -12.64
C HIS A 177 -17.16 1.67 -11.50
N ARG A 178 -15.89 1.71 -11.08
CA ARG A 178 -15.37 0.92 -9.95
C ARG A 178 -15.09 1.77 -8.71
N ARG A 179 -15.46 3.04 -8.75
CA ARG A 179 -15.26 4.02 -7.67
C ARG A 179 -13.83 4.00 -7.13
N ARG A 180 -12.86 4.16 -8.02
CA ARG A 180 -11.43 4.17 -7.68
C ARG A 180 -10.64 5.05 -8.63
N CYS A 181 -9.47 5.45 -8.17
CA CYS A 181 -8.47 6.12 -8.99
C CYS A 181 -7.10 5.45 -8.83
N GLU A 182 -6.20 5.80 -9.71
CA GLU A 182 -4.79 5.43 -9.67
C GLU A 182 -3.97 6.67 -9.37
N VAL A 183 -3.24 6.63 -8.26
CA VAL A 183 -2.32 7.68 -7.82
C VAL A 183 -0.90 7.22 -8.14
N SER A 184 -0.11 8.09 -8.76
CA SER A 184 1.28 7.81 -9.11
C SER A 184 2.19 8.76 -8.35
N LEU A 185 3.17 8.17 -7.66
CA LEU A 185 4.16 8.87 -6.85
C LEU A 185 5.55 8.68 -7.46
N GLY A 186 6.42 9.65 -7.21
CA GLY A 186 7.80 9.63 -7.70
C GLY A 186 7.96 10.23 -9.09
N TRP A 187 9.20 10.58 -9.43
CA TRP A 187 9.59 11.27 -10.67
C TRP A 187 9.33 10.43 -11.92
N ASP A 188 9.41 9.12 -11.78
CA ASP A 188 9.30 8.14 -12.85
C ASP A 188 7.95 7.38 -12.83
N GLY A 189 7.05 7.72 -11.90
CA GLY A 189 5.76 7.05 -11.76
C GLY A 189 5.87 5.58 -11.35
N VAL A 190 7.01 5.16 -10.80
CA VAL A 190 7.28 3.76 -10.43
C VAL A 190 6.36 3.26 -9.34
N PHE A 191 6.00 4.13 -8.39
CA PHE A 191 5.04 3.77 -7.36
C PHE A 191 3.62 4.19 -7.76
N THR A 192 2.73 3.22 -7.86
CA THR A 192 1.32 3.44 -8.20
C THR A 192 0.43 2.76 -7.16
N GLU A 193 -0.49 3.52 -6.59
CA GLU A 193 -1.48 3.00 -5.63
C GLU A 193 -2.91 3.20 -6.13
N GLN A 194 -3.76 2.19 -5.91
CA GLN A 194 -5.18 2.29 -6.21
C GLN A 194 -5.94 2.79 -4.98
N MET A 195 -6.48 4.00 -5.08
CA MET A 195 -7.25 4.65 -4.03
C MET A 195 -8.76 4.60 -4.31
N PRO A 196 -9.59 4.42 -3.28
CA PRO A 196 -11.03 4.54 -3.43
C PRO A 196 -11.40 6.00 -3.68
N LEU A 197 -12.15 6.25 -4.74
CA LEU A 197 -12.61 7.57 -5.14
C LEU A 197 -14.04 7.48 -5.67
N ASP A 198 -14.97 8.12 -5.02
CA ASP A 198 -16.34 8.27 -5.50
C ASP A 198 -16.50 9.56 -6.31
N VAL A 199 -17.05 9.45 -7.50
CA VAL A 199 -17.35 10.59 -8.37
C VAL A 199 -18.83 10.51 -8.77
N PRO A 200 -19.75 10.96 -7.87
CA PRO A 200 -21.18 10.81 -8.09
C PRO A 200 -21.69 11.68 -9.22
N PHE A 201 -21.07 12.85 -9.46
CA PHE A 201 -21.51 13.81 -10.45
C PHE A 201 -20.43 14.13 -11.46
N LYS A 202 -20.89 14.36 -12.70
CA LYS A 202 -20.09 14.91 -13.80
C LYS A 202 -20.98 15.88 -14.54
N SER A 203 -20.63 17.13 -14.56
CA SER A 203 -21.20 18.14 -15.45
C SER A 203 -20.32 18.33 -16.68
#